data_6234568132c864f72bbe8f6aa2dbff76
#
_entry.id   6234568132c864f72bbe8f6aa2dbff76
#
_cell.length_a   1.000
_cell.length_b   1.000
_cell.length_c   1.000
_cell.angle_alpha   90.00
_cell.angle_beta   90.00
_cell.angle_gamma   90.00
#
_symmetry.space_group_name_H-M   'P 1'
#
loop_
_entity.id
_entity.type
_entity.pdbx_description
1 polymer ?
#
loop_
_entity_poly.entity_id
_entity_poly.type
_entity_poly.pdbx_seq_one_letter_code
_entity_poly.pdbx_strand_id
1 'polypeptide(L)'
;DVGLNKSILDKYPSELSGGMKKRAALARALYKSPKVIFLDEPTTGLDQINSDKINDLILKVVTKRKITAVTITHDIKSAIKTGDKYYFIDNGIIQDNGDCKKILKTKNKIFKSFITGAKY
;
A
#
# COMPACT_ATOMS: atom_id res chain seq x y z
N ASP A 1 -3.32 -9.27 -15.59
CA ASP A 1 -2.95 -7.84 -15.40
C ASP A 1 -2.09 -7.58 -14.15
N VAL A 2 -1.93 -8.55 -13.25
CA VAL A 2 -1.09 -8.41 -12.04
C VAL A 2 0.30 -9.02 -12.18
N GLY A 3 0.70 -9.42 -13.40
CA GLY A 3 2.04 -9.95 -13.68
C GLY A 3 2.32 -11.33 -13.09
N LEU A 4 1.30 -12.16 -12.96
CA LEU A 4 1.43 -13.57 -12.57
C LEU A 4 1.35 -14.47 -13.81
N ASN A 5 2.19 -15.51 -13.85
CA ASN A 5 2.15 -16.51 -14.90
C ASN A 5 0.97 -17.47 -14.67
N LYS A 6 0.41 -18.03 -15.75
CA LYS A 6 -0.65 -19.03 -15.67
C LYS A 6 -0.24 -20.30 -14.92
N SER A 7 1.05 -20.62 -14.86
CA SER A 7 1.58 -21.77 -14.12
C SER A 7 1.30 -21.76 -12.62
N ILE A 8 0.85 -20.63 -12.07
CA ILE A 8 0.51 -20.53 -10.65
C ILE A 8 -0.95 -20.95 -10.34
N LEU A 9 -1.79 -21.13 -11.36
CA LEU A 9 -3.23 -21.38 -11.17
C LEU A 9 -3.52 -22.66 -10.37
N ASP A 10 -2.64 -23.65 -10.51
CA ASP A 10 -2.76 -24.94 -9.83
C ASP A 10 -1.93 -25.05 -8.54
N LYS A 11 -1.33 -23.93 -8.10
CA LYS A 11 -0.51 -23.88 -6.89
C LYS A 11 -1.31 -23.49 -5.66
N TYR A 12 -0.99 -24.11 -4.54
CA TYR A 12 -1.49 -23.70 -3.23
C TYR A 12 -0.83 -22.38 -2.77
N PRO A 13 -1.51 -21.60 -1.93
CA PRO A 13 -0.91 -20.36 -1.39
C PRO A 13 0.43 -20.56 -0.71
N SER A 14 0.66 -21.72 -0.07
CA SER A 14 1.93 -22.08 0.57
C SER A 14 3.11 -22.21 -0.40
N GLU A 15 2.83 -22.48 -1.68
CA GLU A 15 3.84 -22.63 -2.74
C GLU A 15 4.19 -21.31 -3.44
N LEU A 16 3.52 -20.22 -3.06
CA LEU A 16 3.73 -18.90 -3.65
C LEU A 16 4.72 -18.09 -2.80
N SER A 17 5.60 -17.35 -3.48
CA SER A 17 6.44 -16.34 -2.79
C SER A 17 5.57 -15.23 -2.19
N GLY A 18 6.14 -14.46 -1.24
CA GLY A 18 5.43 -13.32 -0.62
C GLY A 18 4.89 -12.34 -1.66
N GLY A 19 5.71 -11.95 -2.64
CA GLY A 19 5.29 -11.07 -3.73
C GLY A 19 4.20 -11.67 -4.61
N MET A 20 4.25 -12.97 -4.89
CA MET A 20 3.20 -13.67 -5.65
C MET A 20 1.88 -13.69 -4.88
N LYS A 21 1.91 -13.93 -3.56
CA LYS A 21 0.73 -13.87 -2.69
C LYS A 21 0.08 -12.48 -2.73
N LYS A 22 0.87 -11.41 -2.63
CA LYS A 22 0.39 -10.02 -2.71
C LYS A 22 -0.27 -9.73 -4.08
N ARG A 23 0.35 -10.19 -5.18
CA ARG A 23 -0.22 -10.05 -6.53
C ARG A 23 -1.52 -10.83 -6.70
N ALA A 24 -1.60 -12.04 -6.18
CA ALA A 24 -2.83 -12.85 -6.21
C ALA A 24 -3.95 -12.20 -5.39
N ALA A 25 -3.64 -11.66 -4.21
CA ALA A 25 -4.60 -10.92 -3.39
C ALA A 25 -5.13 -9.67 -4.12
N LEU A 26 -4.24 -8.91 -4.78
CA LEU A 26 -4.63 -7.76 -5.59
C LEU A 26 -5.53 -8.18 -6.77
N ALA A 27 -5.20 -9.27 -7.47
CA ALA A 27 -6.03 -9.81 -8.56
C ALA A 27 -7.44 -10.16 -8.07
N ARG A 28 -7.54 -10.79 -6.90
CA ARG A 28 -8.81 -11.12 -6.27
C ARG A 28 -9.63 -9.86 -5.93
N ALA A 29 -9.01 -8.85 -5.36
CA ALA A 29 -9.68 -7.59 -5.06
C ALA A 29 -10.22 -6.88 -6.31
N LEU A 30 -9.52 -7.03 -7.44
CA LEU A 30 -9.86 -6.37 -8.71
C LEU A 30 -10.85 -7.15 -9.59
N TYR A 31 -11.18 -8.38 -9.24
CA TYR A 31 -11.94 -9.30 -10.09
C TYR A 31 -13.31 -8.73 -10.51
N LYS A 32 -14.04 -8.12 -9.60
CA LYS A 32 -15.36 -7.52 -9.86
C LYS A 32 -15.32 -6.07 -10.33
N SER A 33 -14.17 -5.58 -10.77
CA SER A 33 -13.99 -4.18 -11.20
C SER A 33 -14.56 -3.15 -10.20
N PRO A 34 -14.10 -3.18 -8.95
CA PRO A 34 -14.63 -2.31 -7.89
C PRO A 34 -14.32 -0.84 -8.19
N LYS A 35 -15.13 0.08 -7.66
CA LYS A 35 -14.84 1.52 -7.66
C LYS A 35 -13.87 1.93 -6.54
N VAL A 36 -13.87 1.19 -5.45
CA VAL A 36 -13.03 1.41 -4.27
C VAL A 36 -12.40 0.10 -3.85
N ILE A 37 -11.11 0.12 -3.50
CA ILE A 37 -10.40 -1.01 -2.89
C ILE A 37 -9.73 -0.59 -1.58
N PHE A 38 -9.68 -1.53 -0.65
CA PHE A 38 -8.93 -1.38 0.59
C PHE A 38 -7.72 -2.30 0.56
N LEU A 39 -6.55 -1.74 0.82
CA LEU A 39 -5.27 -2.43 0.83
C LEU A 39 -4.66 -2.31 2.23
N ASP A 40 -4.64 -3.42 2.95
CA ASP A 40 -4.08 -3.46 4.30
C ASP A 40 -2.66 -4.02 4.23
N GLU A 41 -1.69 -3.15 4.56
CA GLU A 41 -0.26 -3.45 4.56
C GLU A 41 0.21 -4.21 3.30
N PRO A 42 0.01 -3.66 2.09
CA PRO A 42 0.21 -4.40 0.84
C PRO A 42 1.67 -4.81 0.59
N THR A 43 2.64 -4.16 1.22
CA THR A 43 4.07 -4.42 1.04
C THR A 43 4.75 -5.06 2.25
N THR A 44 4.04 -5.24 3.35
CA THR A 44 4.58 -5.84 4.58
C THR A 44 5.12 -7.25 4.32
N GLY A 45 6.30 -7.55 4.86
CA GLY A 45 6.98 -8.84 4.70
C GLY A 45 7.77 -8.99 3.39
N LEU A 46 7.87 -7.93 2.60
CA LEU A 46 8.68 -7.88 1.38
C LEU A 46 9.96 -7.05 1.60
N ASP A 47 11.03 -7.42 0.89
CA ASP A 47 12.20 -6.55 0.77
C ASP A 47 11.87 -5.28 -0.04
N GLN A 48 12.78 -4.29 -0.02
CA GLN A 48 12.55 -2.99 -0.65
C GLN A 48 12.27 -3.11 -2.16
N ILE A 49 12.99 -3.97 -2.86
CA ILE A 49 12.85 -4.15 -4.33
C ILE A 49 11.46 -4.71 -4.66
N ASN A 50 11.02 -5.72 -3.92
CA ASN A 50 9.71 -6.32 -4.13
C ASN A 50 8.58 -5.41 -3.65
N SER A 51 8.77 -4.64 -2.58
CA SER A 51 7.85 -3.60 -2.14
C SER A 51 7.64 -2.55 -3.23
N ASP A 52 8.72 -2.07 -3.85
CA ASP A 52 8.65 -1.10 -4.94
C ASP A 52 7.88 -1.65 -6.15
N LYS A 53 8.10 -2.92 -6.52
CA LYS A 53 7.36 -3.57 -7.61
C LYS A 53 5.86 -3.70 -7.32
N ILE A 54 5.48 -3.96 -6.07
CA ILE A 54 4.07 -4.02 -5.66
C ILE A 54 3.46 -2.62 -5.67
N ASN A 55 4.16 -1.61 -5.18
CA ASN A 55 3.71 -0.21 -5.22
C ASN A 55 3.49 0.27 -6.66
N ASP A 56 4.42 -0.02 -7.58
CA ASP A 56 4.28 0.32 -9.00
C ASP A 56 3.09 -0.39 -9.65
N LEU A 57 2.87 -1.65 -9.29
CA LEU A 57 1.72 -2.41 -9.76
C LEU A 57 0.40 -1.81 -9.27
N ILE A 58 0.30 -1.46 -7.97
CA ILE A 58 -0.88 -0.82 -7.38
C ILE A 58 -1.17 0.49 -8.11
N LEU A 59 -0.17 1.38 -8.25
CA LEU A 59 -0.30 2.64 -8.96
C LEU A 59 -0.82 2.44 -10.38
N LYS A 60 -0.17 1.54 -11.14
CA LYS A 60 -0.55 1.23 -12.53
C LYS A 60 -2.01 0.80 -12.64
N VAL A 61 -2.44 -0.11 -11.77
CA VAL A 61 -3.79 -0.67 -11.82
C VAL A 61 -4.84 0.35 -11.38
N VAL A 62 -4.59 1.06 -10.29
CA VAL A 62 -5.48 2.08 -9.73
C VAL A 62 -5.70 3.20 -10.74
N THR A 63 -4.62 3.71 -11.34
CA THR A 63 -4.68 4.76 -12.36
C THR A 63 -5.39 4.29 -13.63
N LYS A 64 -5.00 3.12 -14.17
CA LYS A 64 -5.57 2.59 -15.41
C LYS A 64 -7.08 2.33 -15.28
N ARG A 65 -7.52 1.80 -14.15
CA ARG A 65 -8.92 1.44 -13.90
C ARG A 65 -9.73 2.55 -13.25
N LYS A 66 -9.12 3.69 -12.93
CA LYS A 66 -9.74 4.84 -12.23
C LYS A 66 -10.41 4.41 -10.92
N ILE A 67 -9.71 3.60 -10.13
CA ILE A 67 -10.18 3.07 -8.85
C ILE A 67 -9.72 4.01 -7.73
N THR A 68 -10.56 4.23 -6.72
CA THR A 68 -10.14 4.82 -5.46
C THR A 68 -9.51 3.73 -4.58
N ALA A 69 -8.27 3.93 -4.16
CA ALA A 69 -7.60 3.02 -3.25
C ALA A 69 -7.46 3.66 -1.87
N VAL A 70 -7.85 2.94 -0.83
CA VAL A 70 -7.56 3.28 0.57
C VAL A 70 -6.52 2.30 1.05
N THR A 71 -5.30 2.79 1.32
CA THR A 71 -4.18 1.95 1.76
C THR A 71 -3.85 2.24 3.20
N ILE A 72 -3.83 1.20 4.03
CA ILE A 72 -3.32 1.24 5.40
C ILE A 72 -1.86 0.78 5.34
N THR A 73 -0.96 1.59 5.85
CA THR A 73 0.46 1.25 5.91
C THR A 73 1.19 2.06 6.96
N HIS A 74 2.23 1.49 7.53
CA HIS A 74 3.20 2.19 8.37
C HIS A 74 4.45 2.62 7.56
N ASP A 75 4.55 2.24 6.29
CA ASP A 75 5.67 2.59 5.42
C ASP A 75 5.45 3.95 4.76
N ILE A 76 6.12 4.96 5.32
CA ILE A 76 6.05 6.34 4.83
C ILE A 76 6.52 6.48 3.38
N LYS A 77 7.54 5.70 2.97
CA LYS A 77 8.03 5.74 1.58
C LYS A 77 6.96 5.26 0.60
N SER A 78 6.31 4.15 0.92
CA SER A 78 5.17 3.64 0.14
C SER A 78 4.03 4.64 0.09
N ALA A 79 3.68 5.26 1.22
CA ALA A 79 2.63 6.28 1.28
C ALA A 79 2.95 7.49 0.38
N ILE A 80 4.18 8.01 0.41
CA ILE A 80 4.62 9.12 -0.45
C ILE A 80 4.60 8.71 -1.93
N LYS A 81 4.99 7.47 -2.24
CA LYS A 81 5.08 6.97 -3.61
C LYS A 81 3.71 6.75 -4.24
N THR A 82 2.76 6.21 -3.49
CA THR A 82 1.49 5.71 -4.03
C THR A 82 0.27 6.55 -3.70
N GLY A 83 0.34 7.36 -2.63
CA GLY A 83 -0.81 8.11 -2.13
C GLY A 83 -0.89 9.54 -2.67
N ASP A 84 -2.12 10.02 -2.84
CA ASP A 84 -2.39 11.43 -3.09
C ASP A 84 -2.58 12.17 -1.77
N LYS A 85 -3.38 11.60 -0.86
CA LYS A 85 -3.69 12.15 0.46
C LYS A 85 -3.44 11.14 1.56
N TYR A 86 -3.06 11.62 2.74
CA TYR A 86 -2.89 10.79 3.93
C TYR A 86 -3.78 11.25 5.07
N TYR A 87 -4.06 10.31 5.96
CA TYR A 87 -4.67 10.53 7.27
C TYR A 87 -3.83 9.76 8.29
N PHE A 88 -3.18 10.48 9.19
CA PHE A 88 -2.43 9.86 10.29
C PHE A 88 -3.37 9.62 11.46
N ILE A 89 -3.52 8.36 11.83
CA ILE A 89 -4.39 7.92 12.92
C ILE A 89 -3.54 7.47 14.10
N ASP A 90 -3.83 8.00 15.27
CA ASP A 90 -3.24 7.59 16.53
C ASP A 90 -4.33 7.57 17.61
N ASN A 91 -4.36 6.51 18.45
CA ASN A 91 -5.38 6.29 19.48
C ASN A 91 -6.83 6.45 18.97
N GLY A 92 -7.11 5.96 17.76
CA GLY A 92 -8.45 5.98 17.16
C GLY A 92 -8.90 7.35 16.64
N ILE A 93 -8.01 8.35 16.61
CA ILE A 93 -8.31 9.72 16.19
C ILE A 93 -7.40 10.11 15.03
N ILE A 94 -7.94 10.85 14.06
CA ILE A 94 -7.13 11.47 13.01
C ILE A 94 -6.35 12.64 13.62
N GLN A 95 -5.05 12.46 13.76
CA GLN A 95 -4.13 13.44 14.36
C GLN A 95 -3.55 14.41 13.33
N ASP A 96 -3.46 13.98 12.08
CA ASP A 96 -2.93 14.80 10.98
C ASP A 96 -3.46 14.29 9.63
N ASN A 97 -3.53 15.18 8.64
CA ASN A 97 -3.92 14.82 7.28
C ASN A 97 -3.35 15.81 6.27
N GLY A 98 -3.24 15.40 5.03
CA GLY A 98 -2.75 16.28 3.97
C GLY A 98 -2.37 15.56 2.69
N ASP A 99 -1.52 16.23 1.91
CA ASP A 99 -0.93 15.71 0.67
C ASP A 99 0.24 14.78 1.01
N CYS A 100 0.23 13.56 0.46
CA CYS A 100 1.29 12.57 0.70
C CYS A 100 2.69 13.10 0.36
N LYS A 101 2.83 13.94 -0.65
CA LYS A 101 4.12 14.56 -1.02
C LYS A 101 4.65 15.53 0.05
N LYS A 102 3.80 15.95 0.97
CA LYS A 102 4.13 16.88 2.06
C LYS A 102 4.25 16.20 3.42
N ILE A 103 4.12 14.88 3.52
CA ILE A 103 4.20 14.12 4.79
C ILE A 103 5.40 14.53 5.63
N LEU A 104 6.60 14.61 5.03
CA LEU A 104 7.83 14.96 5.75
C LEU A 104 7.86 16.41 6.27
N LYS A 105 6.92 17.24 5.86
CA LYS A 105 6.79 18.64 6.30
C LYS A 105 5.73 18.82 7.38
N THR A 106 5.19 17.71 7.93
CA THR A 106 4.19 17.78 8.99
C THR A 106 4.67 18.60 10.19
N LYS A 107 3.77 19.39 10.76
CA LYS A 107 3.99 20.13 12.01
C LYS A 107 3.47 19.37 13.23
N ASN A 108 2.72 18.28 13.02
CA ASN A 108 2.22 17.45 14.10
C ASN A 108 3.37 16.71 14.77
N LYS A 109 3.55 16.92 16.08
CA LYS A 109 4.66 16.35 16.85
C LYS A 109 4.60 14.82 16.94
N ILE A 110 3.39 14.25 17.12
CA ILE A 110 3.15 12.80 17.22
C ILE A 110 3.53 12.15 15.89
N PHE A 111 3.03 12.71 14.79
CA PHE A 111 3.33 12.17 13.47
C PHE A 111 4.81 12.32 13.10
N LYS A 112 5.43 13.45 13.46
CA LYS A 112 6.87 13.65 13.23
C LYS A 112 7.71 12.61 13.96
N SER A 113 7.37 12.29 15.21
CA SER A 113 8.02 11.25 15.98
C SER A 113 7.85 9.87 15.34
N PHE A 114 6.65 9.54 14.88
CA PHE A 114 6.40 8.30 14.12
C PHE A 114 7.29 8.21 12.87
N ILE A 115 7.40 9.29 12.09
CA ILE A 115 8.22 9.33 10.87
C ILE A 115 9.71 9.17 11.18
N THR A 116 10.20 9.77 12.25
CA THR A 116 11.63 9.77 12.61
C THR A 116 12.04 8.58 13.46
N GLY A 117 11.07 7.79 13.98
CA GLY A 117 11.33 6.74 14.97
C GLY A 117 11.83 7.26 16.31
N ALA A 118 11.75 8.57 16.56
CA ALA A 118 12.14 9.17 17.83
C ALA A 118 11.04 8.88 18.88
N LYS A 119 11.45 8.40 20.06
CA LYS A 119 10.53 8.32 21.22
C LYS A 119 10.29 9.74 21.76
N TYR A 120 9.07 9.99 22.24
CA TYR A 120 8.73 11.18 23.01
C TYR A 120 9.49 11.19 24.33
#